data_0750c8bd32e3a66d656383b73aad488c
#
_entry.id   0750c8bd32e3a66d656383b73aad488c
#
_cell.length_a   1.000
_cell.length_b   1.000
_cell.length_c   1.000
_cell.angle_alpha   90.00
_cell.angle_beta   90.00
_cell.angle_gamma   90.00
#
_symmetry.space_group_name_H-M   'P 1'
#
loop_
_entity.id
_entity.type
_entity.pdbx_description
1 polymer ?
#
loop_
_entity_poly.entity_id
_entity_poly.type
_entity_poly.pdbx_seq_one_letter_code
_entity_poly.pdbx_strand_id
1 'polypeptide(L)'
;LLSAASAAVALAAADTYVVVLALTDMMAGVGIGIDALQRATPIISGFLLGYIAVLPLIGRLSDLLDRRRILLGCLLVFAVGSAVTALAVEMPVLITGRVLQGVGGGGLVPATLALVADLWPPHRRGTPLGVVGAVQELGSVLGPVLGAVVLAWSGWQAIFWLNVAAALVLYAVIHLLGSRSV
;
A
#
# COMPACT_ATOMS: atom_id res chain seq x y z
N LEU A 1 -10.95 5.31 13.78
CA LEU A 1 -9.76 5.77 13.06
C LEU A 1 -8.70 4.66 12.97
N LEU A 2 -8.32 4.02 14.11
CA LEU A 2 -7.32 2.94 14.11
C LEU A 2 -7.70 1.76 13.21
N SER A 3 -8.96 1.34 13.20
CA SER A 3 -9.42 0.24 12.34
C SER A 3 -9.21 0.54 10.85
N ALA A 4 -9.52 1.77 10.43
CA ALA A 4 -9.30 2.20 9.05
C ALA A 4 -7.80 2.32 8.71
N ALA A 5 -6.99 2.83 9.64
CA ALA A 5 -5.54 2.90 9.48
C ALA A 5 -4.92 1.48 9.39
N SER A 6 -5.36 0.55 10.23
CA SER A 6 -4.92 -0.85 10.18
C SER A 6 -5.32 -1.54 8.87
N ALA A 7 -6.53 -1.26 8.35
CA ALA A 7 -6.96 -1.75 7.05
C ALA A 7 -6.10 -1.20 5.90
N ALA A 8 -5.66 0.06 5.99
CA ALA A 8 -4.74 0.65 5.03
C ALA A 8 -3.36 -0.04 5.05
N VAL A 9 -2.85 -0.37 6.24
CA VAL A 9 -1.61 -1.16 6.40
C VAL A 9 -1.77 -2.55 5.78
N ALA A 10 -2.91 -3.22 6.01
CA ALA A 10 -3.21 -4.52 5.40
C ALA A 10 -3.28 -4.44 3.87
N LEU A 11 -3.86 -3.38 3.31
CA LEU A 11 -3.91 -3.14 1.87
C LEU A 11 -2.50 -3.04 1.27
N ALA A 12 -1.60 -2.27 1.88
CA ALA A 12 -0.21 -2.15 1.44
C ALA A 12 0.54 -3.48 1.56
N ALA A 13 0.32 -4.23 2.63
CA ALA A 13 0.91 -5.56 2.82
C ALA A 13 0.40 -6.57 1.77
N ALA A 14 -0.90 -6.56 1.48
CA ALA A 14 -1.49 -7.39 0.43
C ALA A 14 -0.87 -7.10 -0.94
N ASP A 15 -0.70 -5.83 -1.30
CA ASP A 15 -0.10 -5.41 -2.56
C ASP A 15 1.37 -5.88 -2.70
N THR A 16 2.13 -5.86 -1.63
CA THR A 16 3.53 -6.32 -1.62
C THR A 16 3.67 -7.76 -2.10
N TYR A 17 2.77 -8.63 -1.67
CA TYR A 17 2.86 -10.06 -1.95
C TYR A 17 2.07 -10.50 -3.19
N VAL A 18 0.98 -9.81 -3.53
CA VAL A 18 0.19 -10.15 -4.71
C VAL A 18 0.96 -9.95 -6.02
N VAL A 19 1.88 -8.99 -6.07
CA VAL A 19 2.71 -8.72 -7.25
C VAL A 19 3.61 -9.89 -7.61
N VAL A 20 4.10 -10.65 -6.63
CA VAL A 20 4.88 -11.87 -6.92
C VAL A 20 4.06 -12.87 -7.73
N LEU A 21 2.77 -13.00 -7.41
CA LEU A 21 1.85 -13.88 -8.13
C LEU A 21 1.54 -13.36 -9.54
N ALA A 22 1.37 -12.05 -9.68
CA ALA A 22 0.99 -11.39 -10.95
C ALA A 22 2.20 -11.05 -11.84
N LEU A 23 3.42 -11.32 -11.41
CA LEU A 23 4.65 -10.82 -12.04
C LEU A 23 4.76 -11.23 -13.52
N THR A 24 4.49 -12.48 -13.85
CA THR A 24 4.57 -12.99 -15.23
C THR A 24 3.53 -12.33 -16.15
N ASP A 25 2.32 -12.10 -15.65
CA ASP A 25 1.26 -11.42 -16.39
C ASP A 25 1.58 -9.93 -16.59
N MET A 26 2.17 -9.29 -15.59
CA MET A 26 2.64 -7.91 -15.67
C MET A 26 3.77 -7.76 -16.69
N MET A 27 4.71 -8.70 -16.71
CA MET A 27 5.81 -8.74 -17.70
C MET A 27 5.24 -8.83 -19.13
N ALA A 28 4.33 -9.75 -19.36
CA ALA A 28 3.68 -9.92 -20.65
C ALA A 28 2.92 -8.66 -21.07
N GLY A 29 2.27 -8.01 -20.12
CA GLY A 29 1.53 -6.76 -20.34
C GLY A 29 2.40 -5.57 -20.80
N VAL A 30 3.70 -5.58 -20.49
CA VAL A 30 4.66 -4.56 -20.94
C VAL A 30 5.65 -5.08 -21.98
N GLY A 31 5.33 -6.22 -22.61
CA GLY A 31 6.11 -6.77 -23.73
C GLY A 31 7.42 -7.46 -23.34
N ILE A 32 7.55 -7.95 -22.12
CA ILE A 32 8.73 -8.69 -21.64
C ILE A 32 8.42 -10.17 -21.57
N GLY A 33 9.21 -10.97 -22.30
CA GLY A 33 9.09 -12.42 -22.28
C GLY A 33 9.59 -13.04 -20.97
N ILE A 34 9.09 -14.24 -20.66
CA ILE A 34 9.45 -14.99 -19.46
C ILE A 34 10.96 -15.38 -19.40
N ASP A 35 11.60 -15.45 -20.55
CA ASP A 35 13.04 -15.65 -20.71
C ASP A 35 13.88 -14.47 -20.19
N ALA A 36 13.27 -13.29 -20.06
CA ALA A 36 13.91 -12.07 -19.57
C ALA A 36 13.47 -11.71 -18.13
N LEU A 37 13.25 -12.68 -17.27
CA LEU A 37 12.74 -12.52 -15.89
C LEU A 37 13.56 -11.52 -15.06
N GLN A 38 14.88 -11.44 -15.26
CA GLN A 38 15.76 -10.47 -14.59
C GLN A 38 15.38 -9.01 -14.91
N ARG A 39 14.75 -8.73 -16.05
CA ARG A 39 14.26 -7.40 -16.41
C ARG A 39 13.00 -7.00 -15.66
N ALA A 40 12.36 -7.94 -15.00
CA ALA A 40 11.17 -7.71 -14.18
C ALA A 40 11.51 -7.34 -12.72
N THR A 41 12.75 -7.56 -12.29
CA THR A 41 13.20 -7.25 -10.91
C THR A 41 12.81 -5.83 -10.46
N PRO A 42 12.93 -4.77 -11.28
CA PRO A 42 12.53 -3.43 -10.90
C PRO A 42 11.05 -3.25 -10.57
N ILE A 43 10.18 -4.16 -11.00
CA ILE A 43 8.74 -4.12 -10.62
C ILE A 43 8.59 -4.34 -9.11
N ILE A 44 9.38 -5.22 -8.54
CA ILE A 44 9.39 -5.52 -7.10
C ILE A 44 10.30 -4.54 -6.36
N SER A 45 11.54 -4.37 -6.83
CA SER A 45 12.53 -3.50 -6.17
C SER A 45 12.15 -2.03 -6.23
N GLY A 46 11.44 -1.57 -7.25
CA GLY A 46 10.90 -0.21 -7.33
C GLY A 46 9.93 0.09 -6.18
N PHE A 47 9.03 -0.82 -5.88
CA PHE A 47 8.15 -0.71 -4.71
C PHE A 47 8.94 -0.66 -3.40
N LEU A 48 9.89 -1.57 -3.20
CA LEU A 48 10.72 -1.61 -2.01
C LEU A 48 11.59 -0.34 -1.86
N LEU A 49 12.10 0.18 -2.96
CA LEU A 49 12.86 1.42 -2.96
C LEU A 49 12.01 2.60 -2.48
N GLY A 50 10.82 2.77 -3.04
CA GLY A 50 9.86 3.79 -2.61
C GLY A 50 9.48 3.63 -1.14
N TYR A 51 9.22 2.39 -0.73
CA TYR A 51 8.88 2.03 0.65
C TYR A 51 9.98 2.46 1.65
N ILE A 52 11.22 2.10 1.37
CA ILE A 52 12.35 2.43 2.26
C ILE A 52 12.65 3.92 2.22
N ALA A 53 12.62 4.54 1.06
CA ALA A 53 12.95 5.95 0.89
C ALA A 53 12.02 6.89 1.63
N VAL A 54 10.75 6.52 1.81
CA VAL A 54 9.75 7.35 2.50
C VAL A 54 9.87 7.31 4.03
N LEU A 55 10.45 6.24 4.60
CA LEU A 55 10.47 6.04 6.05
C LEU A 55 11.07 7.22 6.84
N PRO A 56 12.26 7.76 6.49
CA PRO A 56 12.80 8.91 7.21
C PRO A 56 11.98 10.20 6.99
N LEU A 57 11.33 10.34 5.83
CA LEU A 57 10.46 11.47 5.55
C LEU A 57 9.21 11.44 6.42
N ILE A 58 8.57 10.28 6.56
CA ILE A 58 7.39 10.12 7.42
C ILE A 58 7.74 10.39 8.89
N GLY A 59 8.91 9.98 9.34
CA GLY A 59 9.38 10.33 10.69
C GLY A 59 9.37 11.84 10.91
N ARG A 60 9.97 12.61 10.02
CA ARG A 60 10.00 14.09 10.10
C ARG A 60 8.61 14.73 9.93
N LEU A 61 7.83 14.26 8.97
CA LEU A 61 6.46 14.77 8.75
C LEU A 61 5.56 14.48 9.94
N SER A 62 5.80 13.39 10.65
CA SER A 62 5.07 13.02 11.87
C SER A 62 5.26 14.01 13.02
N ASP A 63 6.35 14.77 13.02
CA ASP A 63 6.58 15.83 14.01
C ASP A 63 5.90 17.15 13.64
N LEU A 64 5.60 17.36 12.36
CA LEU A 64 5.10 18.63 11.81
C LEU A 64 3.61 18.60 11.45
N LEU A 65 3.08 17.44 11.10
CA LEU A 65 1.73 17.27 10.60
C LEU A 65 0.91 16.30 11.47
N ASP A 66 -0.39 16.53 11.49
CA ASP A 66 -1.34 15.60 12.10
C ASP A 66 -1.28 14.22 11.42
N ARG A 67 -1.28 13.15 12.22
CA ARG A 67 -1.19 11.74 11.75
C ARG A 67 -2.25 11.41 10.72
N ARG A 68 -3.44 11.96 10.88
CA ARG A 68 -4.54 11.78 9.92
C ARG A 68 -4.18 12.33 8.54
N ARG A 69 -3.57 13.52 8.47
CA ARG A 69 -3.15 14.13 7.20
C ARG A 69 -2.07 13.28 6.51
N ILE A 70 -1.16 12.72 7.28
CA ILE A 70 -0.13 11.81 6.76
C ILE A 70 -0.77 10.55 6.19
N LEU A 71 -1.69 9.92 6.93
CA LEU A 71 -2.43 8.74 6.45
C LEU A 71 -3.19 9.02 5.15
N LEU A 72 -3.90 10.14 5.09
CA LEU A 72 -4.62 10.55 3.88
C LEU A 72 -3.68 10.81 2.70
N GLY A 73 -2.55 11.47 2.93
CA GLY A 73 -1.52 11.69 1.92
C GLY A 73 -0.93 10.38 1.39
N CYS A 74 -0.59 9.46 2.28
CA CYS A 74 -0.07 8.15 1.93
C CYS A 74 -1.08 7.32 1.11
N LEU A 75 -2.36 7.33 1.49
CA LEU A 75 -3.42 6.65 0.73
C LEU A 75 -3.61 7.25 -0.66
N LEU A 76 -3.55 8.58 -0.81
CA LEU A 76 -3.61 9.22 -2.12
C LEU A 76 -2.42 8.84 -3.01
N VAL A 77 -1.21 8.89 -2.48
CA VAL A 77 -0.01 8.49 -3.22
C VAL A 77 -0.08 7.02 -3.62
N PHE A 78 -0.55 6.14 -2.73
CA PHE A 78 -0.77 4.73 -3.03
C PHE A 78 -1.83 4.54 -4.12
N ALA A 79 -2.95 5.25 -4.05
CA ALA A 79 -4.01 5.19 -5.06
C ALA A 79 -3.52 5.66 -6.44
N VAL A 80 -2.80 6.78 -6.49
CA VAL A 80 -2.20 7.31 -7.73
C VAL A 80 -1.18 6.32 -8.30
N GLY A 81 -0.30 5.78 -7.47
CA GLY A 81 0.67 4.76 -7.88
C GLY A 81 -0.01 3.49 -8.41
N SER A 82 -1.09 3.05 -7.78
CA SER A 82 -1.88 1.90 -8.23
C SER A 82 -2.55 2.17 -9.59
N ALA A 83 -3.10 3.36 -9.80
CA ALA A 83 -3.69 3.76 -11.08
C ALA A 83 -2.63 3.84 -12.20
N VAL A 84 -1.47 4.42 -11.92
CA VAL A 84 -0.35 4.47 -12.86
C VAL A 84 0.11 3.07 -13.24
N THR A 85 0.22 2.17 -12.28
CA THR A 85 0.57 0.77 -12.50
C THR A 85 -0.47 0.05 -13.36
N ALA A 86 -1.76 0.24 -13.06
CA ALA A 86 -2.85 -0.37 -13.82
C ALA A 86 -2.92 0.10 -15.28
N LEU A 87 -2.54 1.34 -15.55
CA LEU A 87 -2.53 1.95 -16.89
C LEU A 87 -1.22 1.74 -17.64
N ALA A 88 -0.21 1.14 -17.03
CA ALA A 88 1.10 0.98 -17.63
C ALA A 88 1.08 0.03 -18.84
N VAL A 89 1.63 0.49 -19.95
CA VAL A 89 1.86 -0.29 -21.18
C VAL A 89 3.35 -0.46 -21.48
N GLU A 90 4.20 0.24 -20.71
CA GLU A 90 5.65 0.23 -20.83
C GLU A 90 6.30 0.06 -19.46
N MET A 91 7.49 -0.54 -19.44
CA MET A 91 8.22 -0.79 -18.20
C MET A 91 8.51 0.46 -17.37
N PRO A 92 8.97 1.61 -17.94
CA PRO A 92 9.22 2.82 -17.16
C PRO A 92 7.98 3.33 -16.40
N VAL A 93 6.81 3.27 -17.02
CA VAL A 93 5.54 3.66 -16.39
C VAL A 93 5.17 2.70 -15.27
N LEU A 94 5.34 1.41 -15.51
CA LEU A 94 5.07 0.36 -14.52
C LEU A 94 5.96 0.53 -13.28
N ILE A 95 7.26 0.74 -13.47
CA ILE A 95 8.21 0.98 -12.38
C ILE A 95 7.85 2.25 -11.61
N THR A 96 7.50 3.33 -12.31
CA THR A 96 7.08 4.60 -11.68
C THR A 96 5.87 4.38 -10.80
N GLY A 97 4.86 3.67 -11.29
CA GLY A 97 3.69 3.29 -10.50
C GLY A 97 4.04 2.48 -9.26
N ARG A 98 4.95 1.52 -9.39
CA ARG A 98 5.44 0.70 -8.27
C ARG A 98 6.20 1.51 -7.22
N VAL A 99 7.05 2.45 -7.64
CA VAL A 99 7.74 3.36 -6.71
C VAL A 99 6.74 4.22 -5.94
N LEU A 100 5.75 4.80 -6.62
CA LEU A 100 4.69 5.60 -5.97
C LEU A 100 3.87 4.76 -4.99
N GLN A 101 3.49 3.54 -5.35
CA GLN A 101 2.82 2.62 -4.44
C GLN A 101 3.67 2.31 -3.21
N GLY A 102 4.98 2.11 -3.39
CA GLY A 102 5.93 1.91 -2.32
C GLY A 102 6.00 3.11 -1.37
N VAL A 103 6.08 4.32 -1.91
CA VAL A 103 6.08 5.57 -1.11
C VAL A 103 4.79 5.68 -0.28
N GLY A 104 3.64 5.49 -0.90
CA GLY A 104 2.36 5.52 -0.20
C GLY A 104 2.25 4.42 0.85
N GLY A 105 2.48 3.16 0.47
CA GLY A 105 2.39 2.00 1.35
C GLY A 105 3.39 2.03 2.50
N GLY A 106 4.64 2.44 2.22
CA GLY A 106 5.70 2.54 3.22
C GLY A 106 5.43 3.60 4.28
N GLY A 107 4.68 4.64 3.95
CA GLY A 107 4.29 5.68 4.91
C GLY A 107 3.13 5.28 5.83
N LEU A 108 2.30 4.33 5.42
CA LEU A 108 1.11 3.91 6.19
C LEU A 108 1.47 3.23 7.51
N VAL A 109 2.49 2.39 7.52
CA VAL A 109 2.91 1.66 8.74
C VAL A 109 3.37 2.62 9.83
N PRO A 110 4.41 3.45 9.64
CA PRO A 110 4.88 4.35 10.68
C PRO A 110 3.82 5.38 11.09
N ALA A 111 3.00 5.87 10.17
CA ALA A 111 1.90 6.78 10.47
C ALA A 111 0.84 6.13 11.38
N THR A 112 0.52 4.85 11.15
CA THR A 112 -0.43 4.10 11.98
C THR A 112 0.16 3.81 13.37
N LEU A 113 1.44 3.44 13.44
CA LEU A 113 2.11 3.23 14.73
C LEU A 113 2.19 4.51 15.55
N ALA A 114 2.46 5.66 14.88
CA ALA A 114 2.43 6.97 15.52
C ALA A 114 1.03 7.33 16.03
N LEU A 115 -0.02 7.01 15.28
CA LEU A 115 -1.41 7.17 15.72
C LEU A 115 -1.70 6.37 17.00
N VAL A 116 -1.22 5.12 17.09
CA VAL A 116 -1.34 4.33 18.33
C VAL A 116 -0.62 5.04 19.49
N ALA A 117 0.56 5.61 19.23
CA ALA A 117 1.30 6.33 20.26
C ALA A 117 0.58 7.57 20.76
N ASP A 118 -0.19 8.26 19.92
CA ASP A 118 -0.98 9.42 20.29
C ASP A 118 -2.27 9.05 21.07
N LEU A 119 -2.89 7.92 20.71
CA LEU A 119 -4.19 7.51 21.26
C LEU A 119 -4.08 6.71 22.57
N TRP A 120 -2.94 6.05 22.83
CA TRP A 120 -2.74 5.19 24.02
C TRP A 120 -1.50 5.55 24.81
N PRO A 121 -1.59 5.56 26.13
CA PRO A 121 -0.41 5.75 26.98
C PRO A 121 0.57 4.58 26.83
N PRO A 122 1.88 4.77 27.08
CA PRO A 122 2.93 3.78 26.82
C PRO A 122 2.63 2.36 27.36
N HIS A 123 2.06 2.28 28.56
CA HIS A 123 1.76 1.01 29.23
C HIS A 123 0.55 0.25 28.65
N ARG A 124 -0.22 0.86 27.72
CA ARG A 124 -1.40 0.25 27.08
C ARG A 124 -1.27 0.08 25.57
N ARG A 125 -0.10 0.35 25.00
CA ARG A 125 0.11 0.27 23.54
C ARG A 125 0.24 -1.15 23.02
N GLY A 126 0.55 -2.14 23.86
CA GLY A 126 0.80 -3.51 23.42
C GLY A 126 -0.35 -4.11 22.60
N THR A 127 -1.57 -4.03 23.11
CA THR A 127 -2.75 -4.56 22.41
C THR A 127 -3.02 -3.89 21.07
N PRO A 128 -3.14 -2.53 20.97
CA PRO A 128 -3.37 -1.89 19.66
C PRO A 128 -2.22 -2.13 18.68
N LEU A 129 -0.97 -2.16 19.12
CA LEU A 129 0.16 -2.50 18.24
C LEU A 129 0.07 -3.95 17.73
N GLY A 130 -0.30 -4.88 18.63
CA GLY A 130 -0.55 -6.27 18.25
C GLY A 130 -1.68 -6.42 17.23
N VAL A 131 -2.76 -5.66 17.36
CA VAL A 131 -3.86 -5.64 16.39
C VAL A 131 -3.39 -5.12 15.03
N VAL A 132 -2.64 -4.03 14.98
CA VAL A 132 -2.08 -3.50 13.73
C VAL A 132 -1.20 -4.56 13.06
N GLY A 133 -0.30 -5.20 13.81
CA GLY A 133 0.56 -6.27 13.29
C GLY A 133 -0.23 -7.48 12.78
N ALA A 134 -1.23 -7.94 13.54
CA ALA A 134 -2.07 -9.06 13.12
C ALA A 134 -2.87 -8.76 11.84
N VAL A 135 -3.42 -7.56 11.71
CA VAL A 135 -4.15 -7.12 10.52
C VAL A 135 -3.20 -6.99 9.32
N GLN A 136 -1.98 -6.51 9.54
CA GLN A 136 -0.95 -6.48 8.51
C GLN A 136 -0.62 -7.88 7.98
N GLU A 137 -0.39 -8.84 8.88
CA GLU A 137 -0.09 -10.23 8.50
C GLU A 137 -1.27 -10.90 7.79
N LEU A 138 -2.51 -10.62 8.22
CA LEU A 138 -3.69 -11.07 7.49
C LEU A 138 -3.71 -10.52 6.06
N GLY A 139 -3.35 -9.25 5.86
CA GLY A 139 -3.20 -8.64 4.53
C GLY A 139 -2.17 -9.38 3.68
N SER A 140 -1.02 -9.71 4.26
CA SER A 140 0.06 -10.45 3.59
C SER A 140 -0.37 -11.83 3.12
N VAL A 141 -1.19 -12.52 3.90
CA VAL A 141 -1.71 -13.86 3.57
C VAL A 141 -2.88 -13.79 2.59
N LEU A 142 -3.82 -12.87 2.82
CA LEU A 142 -5.02 -12.75 1.99
C LEU A 142 -4.74 -12.11 0.64
N GLY A 143 -3.71 -11.27 0.53
CA GLY A 143 -3.33 -10.60 -0.72
C GLY A 143 -3.16 -11.57 -1.89
N PRO A 144 -2.24 -12.55 -1.80
CA PRO A 144 -2.05 -13.56 -2.84
C PRO A 144 -3.31 -14.38 -3.14
N VAL A 145 -4.10 -14.73 -2.12
CA VAL A 145 -5.36 -15.48 -2.30
C VAL A 145 -6.37 -14.68 -3.11
N LEU A 146 -6.60 -13.43 -2.74
CA LEU A 146 -7.50 -12.52 -3.47
C LEU A 146 -6.95 -12.22 -4.87
N GLY A 147 -5.64 -12.03 -4.99
CA GLY A 147 -4.98 -11.84 -6.27
C GLY A 147 -5.16 -13.03 -7.22
N ALA A 148 -5.03 -14.25 -6.71
CA ALA A 148 -5.28 -15.46 -7.50
C ALA A 148 -6.73 -15.54 -7.99
N VAL A 149 -7.69 -15.18 -7.15
CA VAL A 149 -9.12 -15.13 -7.53
C VAL A 149 -9.33 -14.08 -8.62
N VAL A 150 -8.77 -12.89 -8.46
CA VAL A 150 -8.90 -11.81 -9.47
C VAL A 150 -8.27 -12.21 -10.79
N LEU A 151 -7.07 -12.80 -10.78
CA LEU A 151 -6.36 -13.26 -11.98
C LEU A 151 -7.11 -14.40 -12.71
N ALA A 152 -7.86 -15.22 -11.99
CA ALA A 152 -8.68 -16.28 -12.58
C ALA A 152 -9.83 -15.75 -13.44
N TRP A 153 -10.33 -14.54 -13.16
CA TRP A 153 -11.51 -13.94 -13.79
C TRP A 153 -11.18 -12.69 -14.62
N SER A 154 -10.06 -12.04 -14.36
CA SER A 154 -9.69 -10.75 -14.96
C SER A 154 -8.18 -10.67 -15.19
N GLY A 155 -7.74 -9.63 -15.93
CA GLY A 155 -6.32 -9.32 -16.08
C GLY A 155 -5.67 -8.80 -14.78
N TRP A 156 -4.35 -8.76 -14.76
CA TRP A 156 -3.57 -8.26 -13.62
C TRP A 156 -3.88 -6.80 -13.26
N GLN A 157 -4.30 -5.98 -14.22
CA GLN A 157 -4.68 -4.60 -14.00
C GLN A 157 -5.83 -4.44 -13.00
N ALA A 158 -6.74 -5.42 -12.97
CA ALA A 158 -7.87 -5.42 -12.04
C ALA A 158 -7.43 -5.42 -10.57
N ILE A 159 -6.31 -6.05 -10.23
CA ILE A 159 -5.73 -6.03 -8.88
C ILE A 159 -5.43 -4.58 -8.46
N PHE A 160 -4.79 -3.81 -9.34
CA PHE A 160 -4.40 -2.42 -9.06
C PHE A 160 -5.60 -1.48 -9.06
N TRP A 161 -6.62 -1.72 -9.88
CA TRP A 161 -7.88 -0.97 -9.80
C TRP A 161 -8.64 -1.26 -8.50
N LEU A 162 -8.61 -2.48 -7.99
CA LEU A 162 -9.14 -2.80 -6.67
C LEU A 162 -8.36 -2.08 -5.55
N ASN A 163 -7.04 -1.97 -5.68
CA ASN A 163 -6.23 -1.19 -4.76
C ASN A 163 -6.63 0.30 -4.77
N VAL A 164 -6.89 0.88 -5.95
CA VAL A 164 -7.41 2.26 -6.08
C VAL A 164 -8.73 2.40 -5.35
N ALA A 165 -9.68 1.52 -5.62
CA ALA A 165 -11.00 1.54 -4.99
C ALA A 165 -10.91 1.42 -3.47
N ALA A 166 -10.13 0.46 -2.96
CA ALA A 166 -9.92 0.24 -1.53
C ALA A 166 -9.25 1.45 -0.86
N ALA A 167 -8.21 2.01 -1.49
CA ALA A 167 -7.51 3.18 -0.97
C ALA A 167 -8.42 4.41 -0.91
N LEU A 168 -9.26 4.64 -1.92
CA LEU A 168 -10.20 5.76 -1.94
C LEU A 168 -11.32 5.58 -0.91
N VAL A 169 -11.83 4.36 -0.71
CA VAL A 169 -12.80 4.06 0.35
C VAL A 169 -12.19 4.34 1.72
N LEU A 170 -10.99 3.86 1.98
CA LEU A 170 -10.29 4.11 3.25
C LEU A 170 -9.98 5.59 3.45
N TYR A 171 -9.59 6.29 2.38
CA TYR A 171 -9.41 7.75 2.39
C TYR A 171 -10.70 8.45 2.84
N ALA A 172 -11.83 8.12 2.22
CA ALA A 172 -13.12 8.70 2.57
C ALA A 172 -13.51 8.40 4.02
N VAL A 173 -13.33 7.16 4.48
CA VAL A 173 -13.62 6.76 5.86
C VAL A 173 -12.76 7.56 6.85
N ILE A 174 -11.46 7.65 6.64
CA ILE A 174 -10.55 8.40 7.52
C ILE A 174 -10.87 9.90 7.48
N HIS A 175 -11.19 10.43 6.31
CA HIS A 175 -11.59 11.83 6.15
C HIS A 175 -12.88 12.15 6.92
N LEU A 176 -13.91 11.31 6.82
CA LEU A 176 -15.18 11.50 7.49
C LEU A 176 -15.11 11.29 9.02
N LEU A 177 -14.33 10.32 9.47
CA LEU A 177 -14.16 10.07 10.90
C LEU A 177 -13.47 11.26 11.62
N GLY A 178 -12.58 11.95 10.94
CA GLY A 178 -11.92 13.11 11.53
C GLY A 178 -12.75 14.41 11.47
N SER A 179 -13.75 14.50 10.61
CA SER A 179 -14.66 15.66 10.57
C SER A 179 -15.71 15.66 11.70
N ARG A 180 -15.87 14.52 12.39
CA ARG A 180 -16.84 14.36 13.50
C ARG A 180 -16.22 14.61 14.88
N SER A 181 -14.94 14.89 14.95
CA SER A 181 -14.20 15.13 16.21
C SER A 181 -13.86 16.60 16.48
N VAL A 182 -14.55 17.53 15.80
CA VAL A 182 -14.46 18.99 16.06
C VAL A 182 -15.76 19.47 16.66
#